data_2a9a0658cc8fdb83a90353b892ca698e
#
_entry.id   2a9a0658cc8fdb83a90353b892ca698e
#
_cell.length_a   1.000
_cell.length_b   1.000
_cell.length_c   1.000
_cell.angle_alpha   90.00
_cell.angle_beta   90.00
_cell.angle_gamma   90.00
#
_symmetry.space_group_name_H-M   'P 1'
#
loop_
_entity.id
_entity.type
_entity.pdbx_description
1 polymer ?
#
loop_
_entity_poly.entity_id
_entity_poly.type
_entity_poly.pdbx_seq_one_letter_code
_entity_poly.pdbx_strand_id
1 'polypeptide(L)'
;LMEMIRQKEYSLLLTDLNMPDINGFELLELLRSSNVGNSPTIPVVVATASGSCNKGELLAKGFAGCLFKPFSISELMEVSDRCAIKATPDGKPDFSALLSYGNEAVMLEKLITETEKEMQAVRDAAKEKDLQKLDSLIHHLRSSWEVLRADQPLNVLYGLLRGDALPDGEALSHAVTAVLDKGVEIIRLAEEERRKYE
;
A
#
# COMPACT_ATOMS: atom_id res chain seq x y z
N LEU A 1 -6.83 20.64 -1.39
CA LEU A 1 -6.28 19.30 -1.36
C LEU A 1 -7.38 18.25 -1.17
N MET A 2 -8.12 18.26 -0.04
CA MET A 2 -9.15 17.23 0.26
C MET A 2 -10.23 17.12 -0.82
N GLU A 3 -10.64 18.24 -1.43
CA GLU A 3 -11.59 18.25 -2.55
C GLU A 3 -11.00 17.55 -3.79
N MET A 4 -9.72 17.72 -4.06
CA MET A 4 -9.05 17.04 -5.18
C MET A 4 -8.97 15.53 -4.95
N ILE A 5 -8.64 15.09 -3.72
CA ILE A 5 -8.57 13.66 -3.36
C ILE A 5 -9.96 13.01 -3.39
N ARG A 6 -11.04 13.78 -3.13
CA ARG A 6 -12.41 13.30 -3.27
C ARG A 6 -12.80 13.01 -4.71
N GLN A 7 -12.31 13.83 -5.65
CA GLN A 7 -12.66 13.73 -7.07
C GLN A 7 -11.80 12.73 -7.83
N LYS A 8 -10.58 12.46 -7.35
CA LYS A 8 -9.58 11.65 -8.06
C LYS A 8 -8.60 11.03 -7.09
N GLU A 9 -8.24 9.78 -7.32
CA GLU A 9 -7.14 9.12 -6.63
C GLU A 9 -5.78 9.61 -7.15
N TYR A 10 -4.85 9.79 -6.23
CA TYR A 10 -3.48 10.19 -6.53
C TYR A 10 -2.51 9.10 -6.07
N SER A 11 -1.49 8.84 -6.86
CA SER A 11 -0.45 7.84 -6.57
C SER A 11 0.61 8.33 -5.60
N LEU A 12 0.74 9.65 -5.44
CA LEU A 12 1.72 10.30 -4.60
C LEU A 12 1.27 11.72 -4.26
N LEU A 13 1.56 12.17 -3.05
CA LEU A 13 1.47 13.56 -2.64
C LEU A 13 2.87 14.09 -2.31
N LEU A 14 3.26 15.19 -2.93
CA LEU A 14 4.45 15.96 -2.56
C LEU A 14 4.03 17.22 -1.81
N THR A 15 4.59 17.42 -0.63
CA THR A 15 4.30 18.59 0.22
C THR A 15 5.56 19.25 0.73
N ASP A 16 5.50 20.53 1.05
CA ASP A 16 6.54 21.18 1.87
C ASP A 16 6.32 20.83 3.36
N LEU A 17 7.40 20.74 4.10
CA LEU A 17 7.30 20.60 5.57
C LEU A 17 6.81 21.89 6.21
N ASN A 18 7.30 23.03 5.74
CA ASN A 18 7.00 24.35 6.28
C ASN A 18 6.06 25.12 5.35
N MET A 19 4.79 25.02 5.60
CA MET A 19 3.74 25.76 4.88
C MET A 19 3.03 26.71 5.85
N PRO A 20 2.50 27.85 5.38
CA PRO A 20 1.59 28.66 6.17
C PRO A 20 0.31 27.88 6.49
N ASP A 21 -0.31 28.18 7.62
CA ASP A 21 -1.58 27.64 8.13
C ASP A 21 -1.53 26.18 8.62
N ILE A 22 -0.94 25.27 7.88
CA ILE A 22 -0.79 23.84 8.23
C ILE A 22 0.60 23.36 7.82
N ASN A 23 1.33 22.75 8.73
CA ASN A 23 2.64 22.16 8.39
C ASN A 23 2.51 20.75 7.81
N GLY A 24 3.61 20.21 7.25
CA GLY A 24 3.61 18.89 6.61
C GLY A 24 3.24 17.73 7.55
N PHE A 25 3.53 17.82 8.84
CA PHE A 25 3.14 16.80 9.84
C PHE A 25 1.64 16.84 10.11
N GLU A 26 1.08 18.01 10.34
CA GLU A 26 -0.37 18.21 10.55
C GLU A 26 -1.14 17.78 9.30
N LEU A 27 -0.62 18.06 8.12
CA LEU A 27 -1.20 17.58 6.86
C LEU A 27 -1.19 16.04 6.77
N LEU A 28 -0.10 15.40 7.16
CA LEU A 28 -0.01 13.95 7.19
C LEU A 28 -1.02 13.33 8.16
N GLU A 29 -1.13 13.87 9.36
CA GLU A 29 -2.14 13.43 10.35
C GLU A 29 -3.57 13.62 9.85
N LEU A 30 -3.86 14.76 9.22
CA LEU A 30 -5.17 15.01 8.60
C LEU A 30 -5.50 14.00 7.51
N LEU A 31 -4.53 13.66 6.67
CA LEU A 31 -4.72 12.64 5.62
C LEU A 31 -4.97 11.26 6.23
N ARG A 32 -4.19 10.85 7.23
CA ARG A 32 -4.30 9.53 7.88
C ARG A 32 -5.58 9.36 8.68
N SER A 33 -6.12 10.44 9.25
CA SER A 33 -7.39 10.45 10.00
C SER A 33 -8.63 10.66 9.11
N SER A 34 -8.44 10.98 7.85
CA SER A 34 -9.52 11.25 6.90
C SER A 34 -9.91 10.00 6.12
N ASN A 35 -11.21 9.84 5.83
CA ASN A 35 -11.75 8.77 4.97
C ASN A 35 -12.16 9.31 3.57
N VAL A 36 -11.49 10.35 3.08
CA VAL A 36 -11.78 10.95 1.78
C VAL A 36 -10.90 10.35 0.70
N GLY A 37 -11.50 9.64 -0.27
CA GLY A 37 -10.78 8.98 -1.35
C GLY A 37 -9.67 8.07 -0.83
N ASN A 38 -8.47 8.16 -1.41
CA ASN A 38 -7.30 7.41 -0.95
C ASN A 38 -6.43 8.17 0.07
N SER A 39 -6.97 9.20 0.74
CA SER A 39 -6.22 10.01 1.70
C SER A 39 -5.53 9.21 2.84
N PRO A 40 -6.12 8.14 3.42
CA PRO A 40 -5.45 7.40 4.49
C PRO A 40 -4.18 6.68 4.02
N THR A 41 -4.10 6.34 2.76
CA THR A 41 -3.07 5.44 2.20
C THR A 41 -2.14 6.10 1.19
N ILE A 42 -2.50 7.29 0.69
CA ILE A 42 -1.66 8.00 -0.28
C ILE A 42 -0.24 8.20 0.27
N PRO A 43 0.81 7.80 -0.45
CA PRO A 43 2.17 8.08 -0.06
C PRO A 43 2.44 9.58 -0.05
N VAL A 44 2.98 10.08 1.05
CA VAL A 44 3.33 11.49 1.20
C VAL A 44 4.84 11.62 1.22
N VAL A 45 5.38 12.31 0.25
CA VAL A 45 6.78 12.72 0.19
C VAL A 45 6.87 14.17 0.65
N VAL A 46 7.79 14.44 1.56
CA VAL A 46 8.01 15.80 2.06
C VAL A 46 9.23 16.43 1.42
N ALA A 47 9.11 17.67 0.96
CA ALA A 47 10.22 18.50 0.54
C ALA A 47 10.57 19.49 1.66
N THR A 48 11.85 19.55 2.08
CA THR A 48 12.27 20.42 3.18
C THR A 48 13.67 21.01 2.95
N ALA A 49 14.00 22.08 3.66
CA ALA A 49 15.36 22.62 3.63
C ALA A 49 16.34 21.68 4.33
N SER A 50 17.54 21.54 3.78
CA SER A 50 18.62 20.75 4.39
C SER A 50 18.91 21.28 5.81
N GLY A 51 18.95 20.37 6.79
CA GLY A 51 19.22 20.69 8.20
C GLY A 51 17.97 20.88 9.08
N SER A 52 16.76 20.90 8.52
CA SER A 52 15.53 21.06 9.32
C SER A 52 15.08 19.78 10.04
N CYS A 53 15.35 18.61 9.46
CA CYS A 53 14.99 17.29 10.02
C CYS A 53 15.92 16.21 9.46
N ASN A 54 16.05 15.11 10.22
CA ASN A 54 16.74 13.91 9.77
C ASN A 54 15.77 13.05 8.94
N LYS A 55 16.29 12.46 7.84
CA LYS A 55 15.51 11.55 6.97
C LYS A 55 14.84 10.42 7.76
N GLY A 56 15.56 9.81 8.71
CA GLY A 56 15.03 8.75 9.57
C GLY A 56 13.85 9.18 10.41
N GLU A 57 13.87 10.40 10.94
CA GLU A 57 12.79 10.98 11.73
C GLU A 57 11.53 11.19 10.89
N LEU A 58 11.69 11.69 9.65
CA LEU A 58 10.58 11.91 8.74
C LEU A 58 9.91 10.58 8.34
N LEU A 59 10.70 9.55 8.05
CA LEU A 59 10.17 8.22 7.74
C LEU A 59 9.48 7.58 8.97
N ALA A 60 10.05 7.75 10.16
CA ALA A 60 9.43 7.27 11.41
C ALA A 60 8.09 7.95 11.73
N LYS A 61 7.89 9.18 11.24
CA LYS A 61 6.62 9.92 11.36
C LYS A 61 5.56 9.50 10.32
N GLY A 62 5.91 8.64 9.37
CA GLY A 62 4.97 8.09 8.38
C GLY A 62 5.03 8.73 6.99
N PHE A 63 6.01 9.59 6.72
CA PHE A 63 6.28 10.01 5.34
C PHE A 63 6.86 8.85 4.53
N ALA A 64 6.42 8.70 3.29
CA ALA A 64 6.92 7.68 2.37
C ALA A 64 8.34 7.99 1.86
N GLY A 65 8.72 9.27 1.83
CA GLY A 65 10.02 9.72 1.41
C GLY A 65 10.25 11.19 1.74
N CYS A 66 11.49 11.63 1.52
CA CYS A 66 11.85 13.04 1.66
C CYS A 66 12.80 13.50 0.57
N LEU A 67 12.70 14.78 0.23
CA LEU A 67 13.58 15.52 -0.67
C LEU A 67 14.15 16.73 0.06
N PHE A 68 15.44 16.95 -0.04
CA PHE A 68 16.09 18.13 0.54
C PHE A 68 16.26 19.22 -0.52
N LYS A 69 15.73 20.39 -0.26
CA LYS A 69 15.85 21.55 -1.15
C LYS A 69 17.28 22.16 -1.08
N PRO A 70 17.89 22.50 -2.23
CA PRO A 70 17.39 22.31 -3.59
C PRO A 70 17.57 20.84 -4.05
N PHE A 71 16.59 20.30 -4.76
CA PHE A 71 16.65 18.95 -5.35
C PHE A 71 16.53 19.04 -6.87
N SER A 72 17.13 18.07 -7.56
CA SER A 72 17.08 17.91 -9.00
C SER A 72 15.82 17.18 -9.46
N ILE A 73 15.51 17.29 -10.75
CA ILE A 73 14.44 16.50 -11.37
C ILE A 73 14.71 14.99 -11.24
N SER A 74 15.99 14.58 -11.37
CA SER A 74 16.36 13.16 -11.22
C SER A 74 16.07 12.63 -9.82
N GLU A 75 16.37 13.38 -8.76
CA GLU A 75 16.06 13.00 -7.37
C GLU A 75 14.55 12.95 -7.14
N LEU A 76 13.79 13.89 -7.69
CA LEU A 76 12.33 13.88 -7.63
C LEU A 76 11.77 12.62 -8.31
N MET A 77 12.23 12.27 -9.50
CA MET A 77 11.78 11.09 -10.22
C MET A 77 12.15 9.81 -9.46
N GLU A 78 13.36 9.68 -8.96
CA GLU A 78 13.80 8.52 -8.17
C GLU A 78 12.92 8.31 -6.92
N VAL A 79 12.63 9.38 -6.19
CA VAL A 79 11.76 9.31 -5.01
C VAL A 79 10.32 9.00 -5.41
N SER A 80 9.83 9.59 -6.51
CA SER A 80 8.50 9.30 -7.04
C SER A 80 8.37 7.83 -7.44
N ASP A 81 9.32 7.29 -8.18
CA ASP A 81 9.31 5.89 -8.64
C ASP A 81 9.36 4.88 -7.48
N ARG A 82 10.05 5.26 -6.40
CA ARG A 82 10.17 4.42 -5.21
C ARG A 82 8.94 4.50 -4.30
N CYS A 83 8.34 5.68 -4.16
CA CYS A 83 7.31 5.96 -3.17
C CYS A 83 5.89 5.97 -3.75
N ALA A 84 5.73 6.29 -5.04
CA ALA A 84 4.40 6.31 -5.64
C ALA A 84 3.75 4.93 -5.61
N ILE A 85 2.44 4.92 -5.35
CA ILE A 85 1.65 3.72 -5.57
C ILE A 85 1.76 3.41 -7.06
N LYS A 86 2.44 2.34 -7.40
CA LYS A 86 2.50 1.81 -8.77
C LYS A 86 1.19 1.09 -9.06
N ALA A 87 0.09 1.84 -9.04
CA ALA A 87 -1.19 1.31 -9.48
C ALA A 87 -1.08 0.97 -10.98
N THR A 88 -1.52 -0.21 -11.35
CA THR A 88 -1.87 -0.49 -12.74
C THR A 88 -2.93 0.53 -13.16
N PRO A 89 -2.96 1.00 -14.42
CA PRO A 89 -3.93 2.00 -14.87
C PRO A 89 -5.38 1.70 -14.51
N ASP A 90 -5.70 0.41 -14.34
CA ASP A 90 -7.04 -0.10 -13.97
C ASP A 90 -7.13 -0.58 -12.51
N GLY A 91 -6.11 -0.39 -11.68
CA GLY A 91 -6.04 -0.93 -10.30
C GLY A 91 -5.99 -2.47 -10.23
N LYS A 92 -5.85 -3.15 -11.38
CA LYS A 92 -5.81 -4.62 -11.45
C LYS A 92 -4.42 -5.16 -11.15
N PRO A 93 -4.30 -6.38 -10.60
CA PRO A 93 -3.03 -7.07 -10.46
C PRO A 93 -2.26 -7.19 -11.77
N ASP A 94 -0.95 -6.96 -11.73
CA ASP A 94 -0.04 -7.10 -12.86
C ASP A 94 0.71 -8.43 -12.78
N PHE A 95 0.38 -9.36 -13.66
CA PHE A 95 1.00 -10.68 -13.71
C PHE A 95 2.29 -10.74 -14.55
N SER A 96 2.67 -9.66 -15.24
CA SER A 96 3.80 -9.65 -16.20
C SER A 96 5.10 -10.11 -15.57
N ALA A 97 5.40 -9.66 -14.35
CA ALA A 97 6.61 -10.08 -13.64
C ALA A 97 6.58 -11.57 -13.30
N LEU A 98 5.44 -12.09 -12.82
CA LEU A 98 5.26 -13.50 -12.50
C LEU A 98 5.42 -14.38 -13.74
N LEU A 99 4.82 -14.00 -14.86
CA LEU A 99 4.82 -14.76 -16.11
C LEU A 99 6.20 -14.78 -16.80
N SER A 100 7.10 -13.86 -16.44
CA SER A 100 8.48 -13.86 -16.98
C SER A 100 9.36 -15.01 -16.48
N TYR A 101 8.94 -15.74 -15.45
CA TYR A 101 9.75 -16.81 -14.82
C TYR A 101 9.56 -18.21 -15.41
N GLY A 102 8.67 -18.42 -16.39
CA GLY A 102 8.53 -19.71 -17.06
C GLY A 102 7.11 -20.10 -17.38
N ASN A 103 6.74 -21.38 -17.27
CA ASN A 103 5.42 -21.90 -17.65
C ASN A 103 4.26 -21.12 -17.00
N GLU A 104 3.63 -20.29 -17.81
CA GLU A 104 2.65 -19.29 -17.39
C GLU A 104 1.44 -19.94 -16.69
N ALA A 105 0.90 -21.02 -17.25
CA ALA A 105 -0.24 -21.73 -16.69
C ALA A 105 0.08 -22.29 -15.29
N VAL A 106 1.25 -22.89 -15.12
CA VAL A 106 1.70 -23.46 -13.85
C VAL A 106 1.94 -22.37 -12.82
N MET A 107 2.53 -21.25 -13.21
CA MET A 107 2.78 -20.11 -12.32
C MET A 107 1.48 -19.50 -11.83
N LEU A 108 0.49 -19.32 -12.70
CA LEU A 108 -0.83 -18.79 -12.34
C LEU A 108 -1.60 -19.77 -11.46
N GLU A 109 -1.55 -21.07 -11.71
CA GLU A 109 -2.18 -22.09 -10.88
C GLU A 109 -1.59 -22.12 -9.47
N LYS A 110 -0.27 -22.01 -9.37
CA LYS A 110 0.42 -21.89 -8.07
C LYS A 110 -0.01 -20.64 -7.32
N LEU A 111 -0.04 -19.49 -8.00
CA LEU A 111 -0.52 -18.23 -7.41
C LEU A 111 -1.94 -18.37 -6.88
N ILE A 112 -2.86 -18.95 -7.65
CA ILE A 112 -4.26 -19.15 -7.25
C ILE A 112 -4.31 -20.00 -5.97
N THR A 113 -3.67 -21.17 -5.99
CA THR A 113 -3.70 -22.12 -4.87
C THR A 113 -3.09 -21.52 -3.58
N GLU A 114 -1.96 -20.83 -3.70
CA GLU A 114 -1.32 -20.17 -2.57
C GLU A 114 -2.16 -19.02 -2.03
N THR A 115 -2.71 -18.16 -2.91
CA THR A 115 -3.58 -17.05 -2.50
C THR A 115 -4.83 -17.55 -1.81
N GLU A 116 -5.50 -18.61 -2.28
CA GLU A 116 -6.66 -19.20 -1.62
C GLU A 116 -6.35 -19.66 -0.19
N LYS A 117 -5.24 -20.38 -0.02
CA LYS A 117 -4.76 -20.85 1.27
C LYS A 117 -4.44 -19.71 2.22
N GLU A 118 -3.78 -18.68 1.72
CA GLU A 118 -3.41 -17.50 2.51
C GLU A 118 -4.63 -16.68 2.91
N MET A 119 -5.59 -16.49 2.01
CA MET A 119 -6.84 -15.80 2.32
C MET A 119 -7.67 -16.57 3.37
N GLN A 120 -7.64 -17.89 3.34
CA GLN A 120 -8.29 -18.68 4.40
C GLN A 120 -7.58 -18.48 5.75
N ALA A 121 -6.25 -18.50 5.77
CA ALA A 121 -5.48 -18.26 7.00
C ALA A 121 -5.71 -16.83 7.57
N VAL A 122 -5.84 -15.82 6.72
CA VAL A 122 -6.18 -14.44 7.13
C VAL A 122 -7.58 -14.38 7.75
N ARG A 123 -8.58 -15.04 7.14
CA ARG A 123 -9.95 -15.14 7.71
C ARG A 123 -9.95 -15.78 9.10
N ASP A 124 -9.23 -16.90 9.25
CA ASP A 124 -9.18 -17.64 10.50
C ASP A 124 -8.48 -16.82 11.59
N ALA A 125 -7.33 -16.21 11.30
CA ALA A 125 -6.62 -15.35 12.24
C ALA A 125 -7.46 -14.12 12.68
N ALA A 126 -8.16 -13.50 11.73
CA ALA A 126 -9.06 -12.37 12.03
C ALA A 126 -10.25 -12.80 12.90
N LYS A 127 -10.86 -13.97 12.63
CA LYS A 127 -11.96 -14.53 13.41
C LYS A 127 -11.53 -14.89 14.83
N GLU A 128 -10.34 -15.45 14.98
CA GLU A 128 -9.72 -15.79 16.28
C GLU A 128 -9.22 -14.56 17.03
N LYS A 129 -9.19 -13.39 16.37
CA LYS A 129 -8.58 -12.13 16.87
C LYS A 129 -7.10 -12.29 17.23
N ASP A 130 -6.40 -13.19 16.56
CA ASP A 130 -4.98 -13.43 16.73
C ASP A 130 -4.18 -12.40 15.89
N LEU A 131 -3.93 -11.24 16.52
CA LEU A 131 -3.23 -10.13 15.86
C LEU A 131 -1.77 -10.47 15.53
N GLN A 132 -1.11 -11.35 16.30
CA GLN A 132 0.27 -11.76 16.02
C GLN A 132 0.34 -12.65 14.79
N LYS A 133 -0.58 -13.61 14.69
CA LYS A 133 -0.70 -14.49 13.52
C LYS A 133 -1.08 -13.66 12.29
N LEU A 134 -2.00 -12.71 12.43
CA LEU A 134 -2.40 -11.82 11.36
C LEU A 134 -1.22 -10.95 10.87
N ASP A 135 -0.44 -10.32 11.77
CA ASP A 135 0.76 -9.55 11.40
C ASP A 135 1.78 -10.40 10.62
N SER A 136 2.02 -11.63 11.07
CA SER A 136 2.95 -12.55 10.39
C SER A 136 2.47 -12.93 8.98
N LEU A 137 1.20 -13.20 8.81
CA LEU A 137 0.58 -13.51 7.51
C LEU A 137 0.68 -12.31 6.57
N ILE A 138 0.31 -11.12 7.04
CA ILE A 138 0.37 -9.89 6.24
C ILE A 138 1.81 -9.54 5.84
N HIS A 139 2.76 -9.72 6.74
CA HIS A 139 4.18 -9.53 6.42
C HIS A 139 4.64 -10.45 5.29
N HIS A 140 4.23 -11.72 5.30
CA HIS A 140 4.57 -12.69 4.26
C HIS A 140 3.91 -12.35 2.91
N LEU A 141 2.60 -12.05 2.94
CA LEU A 141 1.81 -11.69 1.75
C LEU A 141 2.33 -10.45 1.01
N ARG A 142 2.87 -9.47 1.74
CA ARG A 142 3.32 -8.21 1.13
C ARG A 142 4.33 -8.42 0.01
N SER A 143 5.32 -9.30 0.22
CA SER A 143 6.36 -9.57 -0.79
C SER A 143 5.79 -10.15 -2.08
N SER A 144 4.80 -11.05 -1.97
CA SER A 144 4.15 -11.67 -3.12
C SER A 144 3.24 -10.68 -3.86
N TRP A 145 2.47 -9.89 -3.13
CA TRP A 145 1.53 -8.95 -3.71
C TRP A 145 2.19 -7.68 -4.24
N GLU A 146 3.37 -7.31 -3.74
CA GLU A 146 4.20 -6.23 -4.29
C GLU A 146 4.62 -6.52 -5.73
N VAL A 147 4.98 -7.77 -6.03
CA VAL A 147 5.29 -8.22 -7.40
C VAL A 147 4.08 -8.07 -8.33
N LEU A 148 2.87 -8.28 -7.80
CA LEU A 148 1.60 -8.12 -8.53
C LEU A 148 1.11 -6.66 -8.54
N ARG A 149 1.81 -5.74 -7.88
CA ARG A 149 1.36 -4.34 -7.64
C ARG A 149 -0.04 -4.27 -6.99
N ALA A 150 -0.35 -5.22 -6.12
CA ALA A 150 -1.64 -5.38 -5.46
C ALA A 150 -1.56 -5.23 -3.93
N ASP A 151 -0.42 -4.81 -3.40
CA ASP A 151 -0.06 -4.80 -1.97
C ASP A 151 -0.69 -3.65 -1.15
N GLN A 152 -1.41 -2.73 -1.80
CA GLN A 152 -2.00 -1.57 -1.13
C GLN A 152 -2.90 -1.93 0.07
N PRO A 153 -3.86 -2.87 -0.02
CA PRO A 153 -4.67 -3.24 1.15
C PRO A 153 -3.85 -3.88 2.27
N LEU A 154 -2.79 -4.62 1.92
CA LEU A 154 -1.87 -5.21 2.91
C LEU A 154 -1.08 -4.15 3.66
N ASN A 155 -0.67 -3.07 2.98
CA ASN A 155 0.05 -1.97 3.61
C ASN A 155 -0.82 -1.22 4.61
N VAL A 156 -2.11 -1.04 4.32
CA VAL A 156 -3.09 -0.44 5.25
C VAL A 156 -3.24 -1.31 6.50
N LEU A 157 -3.51 -2.60 6.32
CA LEU A 157 -3.69 -3.53 7.45
C LEU A 157 -2.39 -3.65 8.27
N TYR A 158 -1.24 -3.71 7.62
CA TYR A 158 0.06 -3.75 8.28
C TYR A 158 0.32 -2.50 9.14
N GLY A 159 -0.03 -1.32 8.64
CA GLY A 159 0.06 -0.07 9.39
C GLY A 159 -0.83 -0.05 10.63
N LEU A 160 -2.06 -0.57 10.52
CA LEU A 160 -3.00 -0.69 11.65
C LEU A 160 -2.50 -1.65 12.74
N LEU A 161 -1.89 -2.78 12.34
CA LEU A 161 -1.38 -3.79 13.27
C LEU A 161 -0.14 -3.34 14.04
N ARG A 162 0.60 -2.37 13.52
CA ARG A 162 1.86 -1.85 14.10
C ARG A 162 1.76 -0.42 14.63
N GLY A 163 0.56 0.13 14.70
CA GLY A 163 0.33 1.41 15.34
C GLY A 163 0.57 1.38 16.86
N ASP A 164 0.81 2.56 17.45
CA ASP A 164 1.09 2.70 18.89
C ASP A 164 -0.11 2.35 19.79
N ALA A 165 -1.31 2.24 19.23
CA ALA A 165 -2.53 1.84 19.92
C ALA A 165 -3.13 0.58 19.32
N LEU A 166 -3.88 -0.18 20.11
CA LEU A 166 -4.68 -1.29 19.60
C LEU A 166 -5.64 -0.76 18.51
N PRO A 167 -5.67 -1.41 17.34
CA PRO A 167 -6.53 -0.96 16.25
C PRO A 167 -7.99 -1.00 16.68
N ASP A 168 -8.75 0.01 16.29
CA ASP A 168 -10.20 -0.01 16.42
C ASP A 168 -10.77 -1.23 15.68
N GLY A 169 -11.72 -1.94 16.32
CA GLY A 169 -12.26 -3.18 15.78
C GLY A 169 -12.98 -2.99 14.44
N GLU A 170 -13.58 -1.83 14.20
CA GLU A 170 -14.24 -1.51 12.94
C GLU A 170 -13.19 -1.24 11.84
N ALA A 171 -12.17 -0.44 12.13
CA ALA A 171 -11.08 -0.16 11.20
C ALA A 171 -10.31 -1.43 10.82
N LEU A 172 -10.04 -2.31 11.81
CA LEU A 172 -9.40 -3.60 11.58
C LEU A 172 -10.26 -4.49 10.68
N SER A 173 -11.57 -4.59 10.94
CA SER A 173 -12.50 -5.38 10.15
C SER A 173 -12.57 -4.90 8.70
N HIS A 174 -12.64 -3.60 8.48
CA HIS A 174 -12.61 -3.00 7.13
C HIS A 174 -11.33 -3.30 6.39
N ALA A 175 -10.17 -3.15 7.04
CA ALA A 175 -8.88 -3.42 6.44
C ALA A 175 -8.70 -4.91 6.09
N VAL A 176 -9.13 -5.82 6.95
CA VAL A 176 -9.15 -7.27 6.67
C VAL A 176 -10.06 -7.58 5.49
N THR A 177 -11.25 -7.01 5.45
CA THR A 177 -12.19 -7.18 4.32
C THR A 177 -11.57 -6.74 3.01
N ALA A 178 -10.92 -5.57 2.98
CA ALA A 178 -10.23 -5.05 1.79
C ALA A 178 -9.11 -5.99 1.29
N VAL A 179 -8.37 -6.62 2.19
CA VAL A 179 -7.36 -7.64 1.84
C VAL A 179 -8.02 -8.88 1.23
N LEU A 180 -9.11 -9.38 1.84
CA LEU A 180 -9.82 -10.55 1.34
C LEU A 180 -10.46 -10.31 -0.03
N ASP A 181 -11.05 -9.14 -0.25
CA ASP A 181 -11.65 -8.75 -1.53
C ASP A 181 -10.59 -8.65 -2.64
N LYS A 182 -9.43 -8.08 -2.33
CA LYS A 182 -8.30 -8.04 -3.27
C LYS A 182 -7.76 -9.44 -3.57
N GLY A 183 -7.69 -10.34 -2.59
CA GLY A 183 -7.32 -11.74 -2.79
C GLY A 183 -8.27 -12.45 -3.75
N VAL A 184 -9.57 -12.26 -3.61
CA VAL A 184 -10.61 -12.80 -4.52
C VAL A 184 -10.43 -12.22 -5.93
N GLU A 185 -10.15 -10.93 -6.05
CA GLU A 185 -9.86 -10.29 -7.35
C GLU A 185 -8.63 -10.89 -8.02
N ILE A 186 -7.53 -11.09 -7.28
CA ILE A 186 -6.29 -11.71 -7.78
C ILE A 186 -6.59 -13.11 -8.33
N ILE A 187 -7.29 -13.95 -7.56
CA ILE A 187 -7.65 -15.30 -7.96
C ILE A 187 -8.46 -15.29 -9.26
N ARG A 188 -9.55 -14.50 -9.30
CA ARG A 188 -10.41 -14.40 -10.48
C ARG A 188 -9.65 -13.98 -11.73
N LEU A 189 -8.82 -12.94 -11.63
CA LEU A 189 -8.05 -12.42 -12.76
C LEU A 189 -6.92 -13.39 -13.17
N ALA A 190 -6.31 -14.10 -12.21
CA ALA A 190 -5.32 -15.13 -12.51
C ALA A 190 -5.95 -16.33 -13.22
N GLU A 191 -7.18 -16.72 -12.87
CA GLU A 191 -7.92 -17.76 -13.60
C GLU A 191 -8.27 -17.33 -15.03
N GLU A 192 -8.71 -16.07 -15.22
CA GLU A 192 -8.99 -15.50 -16.54
C GLU A 192 -7.72 -15.46 -17.40
N GLU A 193 -6.58 -15.08 -16.82
CA GLU A 193 -5.29 -15.06 -17.50
C GLU A 193 -4.81 -16.47 -17.85
N ARG A 194 -4.92 -17.44 -16.92
CA ARG A 194 -4.52 -18.83 -17.13
C ARG A 194 -5.18 -19.48 -18.34
N ARG A 195 -6.48 -19.20 -18.54
CA ARG A 195 -7.24 -19.72 -19.69
C ARG A 195 -6.69 -19.33 -21.08
N LYS A 196 -5.81 -18.35 -21.14
CA LYS A 196 -5.15 -17.95 -22.40
C LYS A 196 -3.98 -18.86 -22.76
N TYR A 197 -3.54 -19.70 -21.82
CA TYR A 197 -2.38 -20.60 -21.97
C TYR A 197 -2.79 -22.09 -21.93
N GLU A 198 -4.07 -22.38 -21.79
CA GLU A 198 -4.69 -23.71 -21.95
C GLU A 198 -5.11 -23.92 -23.41
#